data_3d8570d9760365689ab200545bf5b152
#
_entry.id   3d8570d9760365689ab200545bf5b152
#
_cell.length_a   1.000
_cell.length_b   1.000
_cell.length_c   1.000
_cell.angle_alpha   90.00
_cell.angle_beta   90.00
_cell.angle_gamma   90.00
#
_symmetry.space_group_name_H-M   'P 1'
#
loop_
_entity.id
_entity.type
_entity.pdbx_description
1 polymer ?
#
loop_
_entity_poly.entity_id
_entity_poly.type
_entity_poly.pdbx_seq_one_letter_code
_entity_poly.pdbx_strand_id
1 'polypeptide(L)'
;KEEICRVPALKELFLSAADSAAIKEKAASVPGSETFLEMMDAYRKEYGFKAMYTHEFIYKTWYEDPTPAYEAVRGYVASDYDFNAEYKACMDSQQAAIQDLYAKVSDPEQLAQLKHYLELSVKMAPITPDHHFYIDQGIYSRLRVAFVQIGKALVRAGILDDPEDIFMLKYDEIRCTATSNYPVRELVKSRRAEMDAA
;
A
#
# COMPACT_ATOMS: atom_id res chain seq x y z
N LYS A 1 -1.67 -16.86 -3.84
CA LYS A 1 -1.78 -18.15 -3.14
C LYS A 1 -1.55 -19.30 -4.11
N GLU A 2 -2.29 -19.38 -5.22
CA GLU A 2 -2.20 -20.50 -6.17
C GLU A 2 -0.77 -20.73 -6.68
N GLU A 3 -0.09 -19.70 -7.17
CA GLU A 3 1.29 -19.82 -7.66
C GLU A 3 2.26 -20.30 -6.58
N ILE A 4 2.11 -19.81 -5.35
CA ILE A 4 2.95 -20.27 -4.23
C ILE A 4 2.68 -21.75 -3.93
N CYS A 5 1.41 -22.16 -3.95
CA CYS A 5 1.05 -23.58 -3.71
C CYS A 5 1.53 -24.52 -4.80
N ARG A 6 1.78 -24.05 -6.04
CA ARG A 6 2.36 -24.82 -7.13
C ARG A 6 3.85 -25.14 -6.92
N VAL A 7 4.56 -24.35 -6.13
CA VAL A 7 5.98 -24.54 -5.85
C VAL A 7 6.15 -24.95 -4.38
N PRO A 8 6.32 -26.26 -4.08
CA PRO A 8 6.35 -26.77 -2.70
C PRO A 8 7.37 -26.08 -1.80
N ALA A 9 8.57 -25.82 -2.30
CA ALA A 9 9.62 -25.13 -1.55
C ALA A 9 9.26 -23.67 -1.23
N LEU A 10 8.55 -22.99 -2.14
CA LEU A 10 8.08 -21.62 -1.90
C LEU A 10 6.95 -21.62 -0.85
N LYS A 11 6.01 -22.57 -0.95
CA LYS A 11 4.95 -22.75 0.07
C LYS A 11 5.55 -23.01 1.45
N GLU A 12 6.53 -23.90 1.54
CA GLU A 12 7.22 -24.18 2.79
C GLU A 12 7.91 -22.93 3.35
N LEU A 13 8.58 -22.15 2.51
CA LEU A 13 9.18 -20.87 2.92
C LEU A 13 8.14 -19.93 3.54
N PHE A 14 6.95 -19.80 2.92
CA PHE A 14 5.88 -18.94 3.45
C PHE A 14 5.33 -19.42 4.80
N LEU A 15 5.29 -20.72 5.03
CA LEU A 15 4.76 -21.31 6.26
C LEU A 15 5.77 -21.37 7.40
N SER A 16 7.07 -21.56 7.10
CA SER A 16 8.13 -21.81 8.09
C SER A 16 9.01 -20.60 8.39
N ALA A 17 9.02 -19.56 7.55
CA ALA A 17 9.86 -18.40 7.80
C ALA A 17 9.46 -17.66 9.09
N ALA A 18 10.46 -17.10 9.77
CA ALA A 18 10.27 -16.36 11.01
C ALA A 18 9.33 -15.15 10.81
N ASP A 19 9.54 -14.42 9.72
CA ASP A 19 8.77 -13.22 9.36
C ASP A 19 8.74 -13.01 7.83
N SER A 20 8.00 -12.00 7.39
CA SER A 20 7.82 -11.68 5.98
C SER A 20 9.04 -11.03 5.34
N ALA A 21 9.93 -10.42 6.12
CA ALA A 21 11.19 -9.91 5.61
C ALA A 21 12.10 -11.08 5.18
N ALA A 22 12.16 -12.15 5.97
CA ALA A 22 12.88 -13.37 5.61
C ALA A 22 12.30 -14.05 4.35
N ILE A 23 10.97 -14.02 4.17
CA ILE A 23 10.33 -14.52 2.94
C ILE A 23 10.80 -13.70 1.74
N LYS A 24 10.70 -12.37 1.82
CA LYS A 24 11.11 -11.44 0.76
C LYS A 24 12.57 -11.66 0.33
N GLU A 25 13.46 -11.82 1.29
CA GLU A 25 14.89 -12.03 1.02
C GLU A 25 15.18 -13.39 0.35
N LYS A 26 14.50 -14.45 0.80
CA LYS A 26 14.79 -15.82 0.37
C LYS A 26 14.01 -16.27 -0.85
N ALA A 27 12.86 -15.64 -1.15
CA ALA A 27 11.98 -16.07 -2.24
C ALA A 27 12.69 -16.15 -3.59
N ALA A 28 13.60 -15.21 -3.89
CA ALA A 28 14.37 -15.19 -5.13
C ALA A 28 15.37 -16.37 -5.27
N SER A 29 15.71 -17.03 -4.16
CA SER A 29 16.61 -18.19 -4.15
C SER A 29 15.87 -19.52 -4.31
N VAL A 30 14.52 -19.51 -4.35
CA VAL A 30 13.70 -20.70 -4.49
C VAL A 30 13.50 -21.00 -5.97
N PRO A 31 13.94 -22.14 -6.51
CA PRO A 31 13.71 -22.50 -7.90
C PRO A 31 12.21 -22.57 -8.21
N GLY A 32 11.78 -21.96 -9.31
CA GLY A 32 10.38 -21.91 -9.74
C GLY A 32 9.57 -20.78 -9.12
N SER A 33 10.21 -19.85 -8.38
CA SER A 33 9.54 -18.67 -7.79
C SER A 33 9.38 -17.49 -8.76
N GLU A 34 9.90 -17.57 -9.99
CA GLU A 34 10.03 -16.46 -10.92
C GLU A 34 8.66 -15.81 -11.20
N THR A 35 7.64 -16.61 -11.53
CA THR A 35 6.28 -16.11 -11.79
C THR A 35 5.70 -15.38 -10.58
N PHE A 36 5.90 -15.91 -9.38
CA PHE A 36 5.46 -15.24 -8.15
C PHE A 36 6.17 -13.89 -7.96
N LEU A 37 7.47 -13.83 -8.19
CA LEU A 37 8.25 -12.60 -8.05
C LEU A 37 7.83 -11.55 -9.09
N GLU A 38 7.55 -11.95 -10.32
CA GLU A 38 6.98 -11.07 -11.36
C GLU A 38 5.62 -10.50 -10.94
N MET A 39 4.73 -11.34 -10.38
CA MET A 39 3.44 -10.89 -9.85
C MET A 39 3.60 -9.91 -8.69
N MET A 40 4.55 -10.16 -7.78
CA MET A 40 4.83 -9.25 -6.67
C MET A 40 5.41 -7.91 -7.14
N ASP A 41 6.27 -7.92 -8.16
CA ASP A 41 6.81 -6.68 -8.75
C ASP A 41 5.73 -5.89 -9.50
N ALA A 42 4.87 -6.55 -10.26
CA ALA A 42 3.71 -5.93 -10.90
C ALA A 42 2.77 -5.30 -9.85
N TYR A 43 2.43 -6.05 -8.80
CA TYR A 43 1.64 -5.53 -7.69
C TYR A 43 2.29 -4.31 -7.03
N ARG A 44 3.59 -4.36 -6.76
CA ARG A 44 4.35 -3.25 -6.17
C ARG A 44 4.30 -2.00 -7.06
N LYS A 45 4.46 -2.15 -8.37
CA LYS A 45 4.42 -1.03 -9.33
C LYS A 45 3.04 -0.39 -9.41
N GLU A 46 1.98 -1.17 -9.38
CA GLU A 46 0.61 -0.71 -9.53
C GLU A 46 0.00 -0.24 -8.19
N TYR A 47 0.13 -1.04 -7.14
CA TYR A 47 -0.54 -0.84 -5.85
C TYR A 47 0.39 -0.45 -4.71
N GLY A 48 1.69 -0.34 -4.94
CA GLY A 48 2.67 -0.04 -3.90
C GLY A 48 2.67 1.42 -3.43
N PHE A 49 2.03 2.34 -4.15
CA PHE A 49 1.96 3.75 -3.78
C PHE A 49 0.93 3.98 -2.66
N LYS A 50 1.17 3.32 -1.54
CA LYS A 50 0.42 3.46 -0.29
C LYS A 50 1.37 3.28 0.89
N ALA A 51 1.03 3.88 2.02
CA ALA A 51 1.78 3.80 3.26
C ALA A 51 0.87 3.39 4.42
N MET A 52 1.45 3.09 5.57
CA MET A 52 0.69 2.76 6.78
C MET A 52 -0.20 3.94 7.22
N TYR A 53 0.32 5.15 7.12
CA TYR A 53 -0.41 6.36 7.46
C TYR A 53 -0.53 7.28 6.24
N THR A 54 -1.75 7.72 5.97
CA THR A 54 -2.06 8.69 4.92
C THR A 54 -1.53 10.07 5.32
N HIS A 55 -1.02 10.83 4.35
CA HIS A 55 -0.48 12.19 4.53
C HIS A 55 0.84 12.27 5.31
N GLU A 56 1.49 11.15 5.62
CA GLU A 56 2.77 11.11 6.31
C GLU A 56 3.91 10.71 5.35
N PHE A 57 4.99 11.51 5.35
CA PHE A 57 6.16 11.24 4.50
C PHE A 57 7.24 10.40 5.17
N ILE A 58 7.22 10.24 6.48
CA ILE A 58 8.26 9.52 7.23
C ILE A 58 8.17 7.99 7.09
N TYR A 59 6.99 7.48 6.76
CA TYR A 59 6.78 6.03 6.60
C TYR A 59 7.05 5.58 5.18
N LYS A 60 7.81 4.48 5.06
CA LYS A 60 8.07 3.85 3.76
C LYS A 60 6.77 3.39 3.12
N THR A 61 6.67 3.63 1.83
CA THR A 61 5.58 3.09 1.01
C THR A 61 5.81 1.61 0.72
N TRP A 62 4.76 0.89 0.36
CA TRP A 62 4.90 -0.50 -0.10
C TRP A 62 5.67 -0.60 -1.41
N TYR A 63 5.78 0.50 -2.18
CA TYR A 63 6.67 0.58 -3.34
C TYR A 63 8.15 0.53 -2.93
N GLU A 64 8.52 1.16 -1.81
CA GLU A 64 9.90 1.16 -1.29
C GLU A 64 10.19 -0.11 -0.50
N ASP A 65 9.23 -0.59 0.28
CA ASP A 65 9.32 -1.83 1.05
C ASP A 65 8.03 -2.66 0.92
N PRO A 66 8.02 -3.71 0.09
CA PRO A 66 6.85 -4.55 -0.12
C PRO A 66 6.61 -5.58 1.00
N THR A 67 7.36 -5.58 2.09
CA THR A 67 7.23 -6.54 3.20
C THR A 67 5.78 -6.69 3.69
N PRO A 68 4.96 -5.63 3.84
CA PRO A 68 3.56 -5.78 4.23
C PRO A 68 2.70 -6.55 3.21
N ALA A 69 3.06 -6.48 1.91
CA ALA A 69 2.38 -7.28 0.90
C ALA A 69 2.72 -8.78 1.03
N TYR A 70 3.98 -9.11 1.35
CA TYR A 70 4.38 -10.49 1.65
C TYR A 70 3.67 -11.02 2.90
N GLU A 71 3.47 -10.18 3.93
CA GLU A 71 2.71 -10.57 5.12
C GLU A 71 1.25 -10.90 4.81
N ALA A 72 0.57 -10.05 4.02
CA ALA A 72 -0.78 -10.31 3.58
C ALA A 72 -0.88 -11.65 2.81
N VAL A 73 0.04 -11.90 1.88
CA VAL A 73 0.10 -13.15 1.11
C VAL A 73 0.37 -14.34 2.01
N ARG A 74 1.26 -14.19 3.01
CA ARG A 74 1.54 -15.23 4.02
C ARG A 74 0.27 -15.65 4.76
N GLY A 75 -0.55 -14.69 5.20
CA GLY A 75 -1.84 -14.96 5.83
C GLY A 75 -2.76 -15.79 4.94
N TYR A 76 -2.83 -15.47 3.64
CA TYR A 76 -3.64 -16.26 2.69
C TYR A 76 -3.08 -17.65 2.42
N VAL A 77 -1.76 -17.84 2.45
CA VAL A 77 -1.14 -19.17 2.26
C VAL A 77 -1.39 -20.05 3.49
N ALA A 78 -1.31 -19.47 4.69
CA ALA A 78 -1.50 -20.17 5.95
C ALA A 78 -2.97 -20.53 6.25
N SER A 79 -3.94 -19.90 5.56
CA SER A 79 -5.36 -20.10 5.77
C SER A 79 -5.99 -20.94 4.65
N ASP A 80 -7.14 -21.57 4.94
CA ASP A 80 -7.99 -22.23 3.93
C ASP A 80 -8.84 -21.23 3.13
N TYR A 81 -8.55 -19.93 3.24
CA TYR A 81 -9.29 -18.88 2.56
C TYR A 81 -9.31 -19.07 1.04
N ASP A 82 -10.51 -19.21 0.49
CA ASP A 82 -10.79 -19.24 -0.95
C ASP A 82 -11.47 -17.94 -1.35
N PHE A 83 -10.72 -17.04 -1.96
CA PHE A 83 -11.24 -15.74 -2.39
C PHE A 83 -12.44 -15.85 -3.33
N ASN A 84 -12.42 -16.80 -4.28
CA ASN A 84 -13.49 -16.92 -5.27
C ASN A 84 -14.79 -17.42 -4.63
N ALA A 85 -14.67 -18.39 -3.70
CA ALA A 85 -15.82 -18.89 -2.94
C ALA A 85 -16.41 -17.79 -2.03
N GLU A 86 -15.58 -17.08 -1.29
CA GLU A 86 -16.01 -16.01 -0.40
C GLU A 86 -16.60 -14.82 -1.16
N TYR A 87 -15.97 -14.41 -2.27
CA TYR A 87 -16.49 -13.35 -3.12
C TYR A 87 -17.86 -13.72 -3.68
N LYS A 88 -18.02 -14.97 -4.18
CA LYS A 88 -19.31 -15.45 -4.69
C LYS A 88 -20.36 -15.44 -3.57
N ALA A 89 -20.06 -15.96 -2.38
CA ALA A 89 -20.98 -15.97 -1.26
C ALA A 89 -21.41 -14.54 -0.85
N CYS A 90 -20.47 -13.59 -0.85
CA CYS A 90 -20.77 -12.19 -0.59
C CYS A 90 -21.73 -11.61 -1.64
N MET A 91 -21.49 -11.85 -2.93
CA MET A 91 -22.34 -11.37 -4.01
C MET A 91 -23.73 -12.00 -3.99
N ASP A 92 -23.82 -13.31 -3.72
CA ASP A 92 -25.10 -14.02 -3.58
C ASP A 92 -25.91 -13.47 -2.39
N SER A 93 -25.26 -13.22 -1.26
CA SER A 93 -25.87 -12.61 -0.07
C SER A 93 -26.37 -11.19 -0.34
N GLN A 94 -25.56 -10.37 -1.01
CA GLN A 94 -25.97 -9.02 -1.41
C GLN A 94 -27.20 -9.04 -2.31
N GLN A 95 -27.22 -9.92 -3.30
CA GLN A 95 -28.34 -10.04 -4.23
C GLN A 95 -29.61 -10.49 -3.50
N ALA A 96 -29.51 -11.45 -2.59
CA ALA A 96 -30.63 -11.89 -1.77
C ALA A 96 -31.20 -10.76 -0.89
N ALA A 97 -30.33 -9.99 -0.25
CA ALA A 97 -30.74 -8.84 0.56
C ALA A 97 -31.44 -7.74 -0.27
N ILE A 98 -30.98 -7.49 -1.49
CA ILE A 98 -31.64 -6.55 -2.42
C ILE A 98 -33.04 -7.04 -2.79
N GLN A 99 -33.20 -8.33 -3.10
CA GLN A 99 -34.51 -8.90 -3.47
C GLN A 99 -35.48 -8.86 -2.28
N ASP A 100 -34.98 -9.20 -1.08
CA ASP A 100 -35.79 -9.09 0.15
C ASP A 100 -36.24 -7.64 0.42
N LEU A 101 -35.35 -6.67 0.20
CA LEU A 101 -35.67 -5.26 0.33
C LEU A 101 -36.76 -4.83 -0.68
N TYR A 102 -36.65 -5.24 -1.93
CA TYR A 102 -37.65 -4.91 -2.96
C TYR A 102 -39.01 -5.54 -2.65
N ALA A 103 -39.05 -6.75 -2.11
CA ALA A 103 -40.28 -7.44 -1.75
C ALA A 103 -41.07 -6.76 -0.60
N LYS A 104 -40.38 -5.95 0.22
CA LYS A 104 -40.99 -5.19 1.33
C LYS A 104 -41.66 -3.89 0.93
N VAL A 105 -41.42 -3.41 -0.29
CA VAL A 105 -41.97 -2.14 -0.79
C VAL A 105 -43.15 -2.43 -1.71
N SER A 106 -44.36 -2.14 -1.24
CA SER A 106 -45.60 -2.42 -1.97
C SER A 106 -46.03 -1.33 -2.94
N ASP A 107 -45.56 -0.09 -2.71
CA ASP A 107 -45.87 1.05 -3.56
C ASP A 107 -44.96 1.04 -4.80
N PRO A 108 -45.51 1.02 -6.04
CA PRO A 108 -44.73 0.96 -7.25
C PRO A 108 -43.83 2.18 -7.48
N GLU A 109 -44.25 3.37 -7.06
CA GLU A 109 -43.48 4.59 -7.22
C GLU A 109 -42.28 4.60 -6.28
N GLN A 110 -42.49 4.25 -5.00
CA GLN A 110 -41.43 4.09 -4.02
C GLN A 110 -40.44 2.99 -4.43
N LEU A 111 -40.92 1.87 -4.96
CA LEU A 111 -40.07 0.81 -5.47
C LEU A 111 -39.19 1.27 -6.64
N ALA A 112 -39.75 2.05 -7.56
CA ALA A 112 -38.97 2.62 -8.67
C ALA A 112 -37.88 3.58 -8.18
N GLN A 113 -38.21 4.45 -7.21
CA GLN A 113 -37.25 5.35 -6.58
C GLN A 113 -36.17 4.59 -5.85
N LEU A 114 -36.50 3.56 -5.07
CA LEU A 114 -35.55 2.71 -4.35
C LEU A 114 -34.58 2.04 -5.33
N LYS A 115 -35.05 1.46 -6.41
CA LYS A 115 -34.21 0.84 -7.44
C LYS A 115 -33.26 1.85 -8.05
N HIS A 116 -33.73 3.04 -8.40
CA HIS A 116 -32.91 4.11 -8.96
C HIS A 116 -31.79 4.55 -8.00
N TYR A 117 -32.14 4.82 -6.73
CA TYR A 117 -31.13 5.23 -5.74
C TYR A 117 -30.16 4.11 -5.38
N LEU A 118 -30.58 2.87 -5.34
CA LEU A 118 -29.69 1.74 -5.12
C LEU A 118 -28.70 1.58 -6.27
N GLU A 119 -29.16 1.63 -7.52
CA GLU A 119 -28.29 1.58 -8.71
C GLU A 119 -27.26 2.74 -8.67
N LEU A 120 -27.72 3.96 -8.38
CA LEU A 120 -26.83 5.11 -8.25
C LEU A 120 -25.81 4.90 -7.13
N SER A 121 -26.22 4.41 -5.96
CA SER A 121 -25.35 4.15 -4.83
C SER A 121 -24.27 3.11 -5.15
N VAL A 122 -24.65 2.00 -5.78
CA VAL A 122 -23.70 0.96 -6.23
C VAL A 122 -22.70 1.52 -7.23
N LYS A 123 -23.17 2.35 -8.17
CA LYS A 123 -22.31 3.00 -9.18
C LYS A 123 -21.33 3.99 -8.58
N MET A 124 -21.74 4.69 -7.51
CA MET A 124 -20.93 5.71 -6.84
C MET A 124 -20.05 5.14 -5.71
N ALA A 125 -20.35 3.94 -5.21
CA ALA A 125 -19.64 3.33 -4.09
C ALA A 125 -18.10 3.25 -4.27
N PRO A 126 -17.56 2.95 -5.48
CA PRO A 126 -16.12 2.89 -5.70
C PRO A 126 -15.40 4.24 -5.55
N ILE A 127 -16.09 5.37 -5.65
CA ILE A 127 -15.47 6.71 -5.63
C ILE A 127 -14.67 6.93 -4.33
N THR A 128 -15.19 6.53 -3.18
CA THR A 128 -14.52 6.75 -1.90
C THR A 128 -13.22 5.94 -1.76
N PRO A 129 -13.21 4.61 -1.96
CA PRO A 129 -11.97 3.85 -1.90
C PRO A 129 -10.98 4.22 -3.01
N ASP A 130 -11.46 4.54 -4.22
CA ASP A 130 -10.61 4.98 -5.32
C ASP A 130 -9.98 6.34 -5.01
N HIS A 131 -10.76 7.31 -4.51
CA HIS A 131 -10.21 8.59 -4.07
C HIS A 131 -9.15 8.41 -3.00
N HIS A 132 -9.44 7.59 -1.97
CA HIS A 132 -8.49 7.31 -0.92
C HIS A 132 -7.19 6.69 -1.45
N PHE A 133 -7.28 5.72 -2.36
CA PHE A 133 -6.11 5.05 -2.91
C PHE A 133 -5.32 5.94 -3.89
N TYR A 134 -5.99 6.52 -4.89
CA TYR A 134 -5.30 7.26 -5.96
C TYR A 134 -4.90 8.68 -5.55
N ILE A 135 -5.69 9.34 -4.72
CA ILE A 135 -5.48 10.75 -4.32
C ILE A 135 -4.80 10.81 -2.96
N ASP A 136 -5.48 10.35 -1.87
CA ASP A 136 -4.97 10.57 -0.52
C ASP A 136 -3.66 9.81 -0.26
N GLN A 137 -3.58 8.56 -0.65
CA GLN A 137 -2.35 7.77 -0.51
C GLN A 137 -1.40 7.96 -1.70
N GLY A 138 -1.93 7.88 -2.92
CA GLY A 138 -1.12 7.83 -4.13
C GLY A 138 -0.30 9.09 -4.39
N ILE A 139 -0.83 10.27 -4.11
CA ILE A 139 -0.10 11.54 -4.28
C ILE A 139 1.03 11.64 -3.26
N TYR A 140 0.74 11.46 -1.97
CA TYR A 140 1.74 11.55 -0.90
C TYR A 140 2.84 10.50 -1.05
N SER A 141 2.49 9.27 -1.39
CA SER A 141 3.45 8.19 -1.62
C SER A 141 4.40 8.49 -2.79
N ARG A 142 3.90 9.04 -3.89
CA ARG A 142 4.74 9.44 -5.04
C ARG A 142 5.62 10.63 -4.70
N LEU A 143 5.09 11.61 -3.97
CA LEU A 143 5.88 12.74 -3.47
C LEU A 143 6.98 12.27 -2.55
N ARG A 144 6.72 11.34 -1.61
CA ARG A 144 7.75 10.75 -0.77
C ARG A 144 8.88 10.15 -1.61
N VAL A 145 8.56 9.31 -2.59
CA VAL A 145 9.56 8.69 -3.47
C VAL A 145 10.38 9.77 -4.19
N ALA A 146 9.76 10.84 -4.66
CA ALA A 146 10.46 11.96 -5.30
C ALA A 146 11.39 12.69 -4.31
N PHE A 147 10.93 13.00 -3.09
CA PHE A 147 11.76 13.61 -2.06
C PHE A 147 12.95 12.74 -1.67
N VAL A 148 12.77 11.44 -1.53
CA VAL A 148 13.89 10.51 -1.26
C VAL A 148 14.93 10.55 -2.41
N GLN A 149 14.53 10.72 -3.69
CA GLN A 149 15.49 10.89 -4.77
C GLN A 149 16.28 12.21 -4.65
N ILE A 150 15.63 13.29 -4.23
CA ILE A 150 16.33 14.56 -3.91
C ILE A 150 17.28 14.33 -2.72
N GLY A 151 16.84 13.65 -1.67
CA GLY A 151 17.69 13.28 -0.52
C GLY A 151 18.94 12.51 -0.96
N LYS A 152 18.79 11.50 -1.83
CA LYS A 152 19.93 10.77 -2.43
C LYS A 152 20.90 11.69 -3.19
N ALA A 153 20.37 12.69 -3.88
CA ALA A 153 21.23 13.67 -4.55
C ALA A 153 22.00 14.55 -3.55
N LEU A 154 21.34 14.97 -2.47
CA LEU A 154 21.99 15.74 -1.40
C LEU A 154 23.05 14.93 -0.63
N VAL A 155 22.84 13.62 -0.44
CA VAL A 155 23.85 12.71 0.12
C VAL A 155 25.06 12.60 -0.81
N ARG A 156 24.85 12.41 -2.12
CA ARG A 156 25.97 12.40 -3.11
C ARG A 156 26.74 13.72 -3.14
N ALA A 157 26.06 14.83 -2.89
CA ALA A 157 26.70 16.15 -2.79
C ALA A 157 27.38 16.40 -1.42
N GLY A 158 27.32 15.46 -0.48
CA GLY A 158 27.90 15.60 0.85
C GLY A 158 27.14 16.57 1.78
N ILE A 159 25.89 16.90 1.45
CA ILE A 159 25.04 17.83 2.21
C ILE A 159 24.28 17.11 3.32
N LEU A 160 23.73 15.92 3.06
CA LEU A 160 23.08 15.05 4.02
C LEU A 160 23.87 13.76 4.24
N ASP A 161 23.62 13.07 5.33
CA ASP A 161 24.21 11.78 5.65
C ASP A 161 23.30 10.61 5.25
N ASP A 162 21.98 10.79 5.35
CA ASP A 162 20.94 9.83 4.97
C ASP A 162 19.93 10.48 4.02
N PRO A 163 19.46 9.78 2.96
CA PRO A 163 18.43 10.32 2.06
C PRO A 163 17.12 10.69 2.75
N GLU A 164 16.75 10.00 3.83
CA GLU A 164 15.52 10.26 4.58
C GLU A 164 15.64 11.48 5.51
N ASP A 165 16.84 12.02 5.71
CA ASP A 165 17.07 13.28 6.41
C ASP A 165 16.39 14.47 5.74
N ILE A 166 16.02 14.33 4.47
CA ILE A 166 15.26 15.36 3.76
C ILE A 166 13.92 15.67 4.44
N PHE A 167 13.30 14.71 5.13
CA PHE A 167 12.05 14.90 5.85
C PHE A 167 12.20 15.69 7.16
N MET A 168 13.42 15.89 7.60
CA MET A 168 13.74 16.80 8.72
C MET A 168 13.88 18.25 8.26
N LEU A 169 13.81 18.54 6.97
CA LEU A 169 13.98 19.87 6.40
C LEU A 169 12.66 20.46 5.92
N LYS A 170 12.51 21.77 6.11
CA LYS A 170 11.42 22.53 5.50
C LYS A 170 11.74 22.78 4.03
N TYR A 171 10.70 22.99 3.22
CA TYR A 171 10.84 23.22 1.77
C TYR A 171 11.87 24.30 1.41
N ASP A 172 11.84 25.46 2.12
CA ASP A 172 12.79 26.54 1.85
C ASP A 172 14.23 26.18 2.24
N GLU A 173 14.42 25.36 3.27
CA GLU A 173 15.74 24.85 3.65
C GLU A 173 16.30 23.93 2.57
N ILE A 174 15.46 23.05 1.98
CA ILE A 174 15.84 22.22 0.83
C ILE A 174 16.26 23.10 -0.36
N ARG A 175 15.50 24.16 -0.65
CA ARG A 175 15.87 25.11 -1.71
C ARG A 175 17.19 25.81 -1.44
N CYS A 176 17.44 26.21 -0.21
CA CYS A 176 18.67 26.87 0.19
C CYS A 176 19.90 25.97 0.04
N THR A 177 19.78 24.64 0.18
CA THR A 177 20.91 23.73 -0.04
C THR A 177 21.45 23.75 -1.47
N ALA A 178 20.62 24.12 -2.46
CA ALA A 178 21.01 24.23 -3.85
C ALA A 178 21.79 25.53 -4.18
N THR A 179 21.70 26.54 -3.30
CA THR A 179 22.21 27.90 -3.58
C THR A 179 23.23 28.42 -2.56
N SER A 180 23.36 27.76 -1.41
CA SER A 180 24.24 28.22 -0.32
C SER A 180 24.72 27.06 0.55
N ASN A 181 25.86 27.26 1.24
CA ASN A 181 26.38 26.33 2.25
C ASN A 181 25.58 26.44 3.56
N TYR A 182 24.30 26.16 3.53
CA TYR A 182 23.48 26.17 4.72
C TYR A 182 23.79 24.94 5.62
N PRO A 183 24.01 25.09 6.93
CA PRO A 183 24.46 24.02 7.83
C PRO A 183 23.31 23.06 8.18
N VAL A 184 22.78 22.35 7.21
CA VAL A 184 21.59 21.47 7.38
C VAL A 184 21.85 20.26 8.26
N ARG A 185 23.09 19.75 8.35
CA ARG A 185 23.40 18.55 9.13
C ARG A 185 23.12 18.71 10.62
N GLU A 186 23.54 19.82 11.21
CA GLU A 186 23.27 20.09 12.63
C GLU A 186 21.78 20.31 12.90
N LEU A 187 21.09 20.95 11.97
CA LEU A 187 19.63 21.13 12.04
C LEU A 187 18.90 19.80 11.97
N VAL A 188 19.30 18.88 11.07
CA VAL A 188 18.74 17.53 10.96
C VAL A 188 18.95 16.75 12.26
N LYS A 189 20.17 16.76 12.82
CA LYS A 189 20.47 16.07 14.08
C LYS A 189 19.59 16.56 15.22
N SER A 190 19.42 17.89 15.36
CA SER A 190 18.56 18.48 16.40
C SER A 190 17.11 18.00 16.23
N ARG A 191 16.56 18.06 15.01
CA ARG A 191 15.16 17.68 14.77
C ARG A 191 14.90 16.18 14.90
N ARG A 192 15.88 15.34 14.55
CA ARG A 192 15.77 13.89 14.84
C ARG A 192 15.73 13.64 16.35
N ALA A 193 16.61 14.27 17.11
CA ALA A 193 16.62 14.11 18.55
C ALA A 193 15.29 14.59 19.20
N GLU A 194 14.70 15.68 18.69
CA GLU A 194 13.38 16.15 19.13
C GLU A 194 12.27 15.15 18.81
N MET A 195 12.29 14.57 17.60
CA MET A 195 11.31 13.58 17.17
C MET A 195 11.42 12.26 17.95
N ASP A 196 12.64 11.80 18.24
CA ASP A 196 12.89 10.56 18.99
C ASP A 196 12.52 10.70 20.48
N ALA A 197 12.43 11.92 20.98
CA ALA A 197 12.06 12.23 22.37
C ALA A 197 10.55 12.43 22.58
N ALA A 198 9.75 12.55 21.50
CA ALA A 198 8.31 12.79 21.53
C ALA A 198 7.49 11.50 21.54
#